data_51f5a358a8ed6ff5472d3e834c147956
#
_entry.id   51f5a358a8ed6ff5472d3e834c147956
#
_cell.length_a   1.000
_cell.length_b   1.000
_cell.length_c   1.000
_cell.angle_alpha   90.00
_cell.angle_beta   90.00
_cell.angle_gamma   90.00
#
_symmetry.space_group_name_H-M   'P 1'
#
loop_
_entity.id
_entity.type
_entity.pdbx_description
1 polymer ?
#
loop_
_entity_poly.entity_id
_entity_poly.type
_entity_poly.pdbx_seq_one_letter_code
_entity_poly.pdbx_strand_id
1 'polypeptide(L)'
;VSSQKIEKIDKMFLDGLISKIDELIAKQLDEILHDETFQEIESLWRSIDYLVDKTDFRANIKLELLDVNKQALIDDFEDASEVIQSALYKHVYIDEYDTPGGEPFTSIISPFKFDAGAVDLALLKDISKVASAAHCPFLGNVGAQFFGKKTMSEVVKIEDIENYMEKAEYIRWNSFRDSEDARYIGLTAPQFLLRLPYGENNPVGSFQYQESVNGETSKEYLWGKATFALAANMTRSFKENGWCVNIRGPEGGGRVENLPLHQYNVGQGLQTKIPSEVLLSETRELAMAELGFIPLSYYKNSDFSCFFSANSTQKPKRYDAFDAT
;
A
#
# COMPACT_ATOMS: atom_id res chain seq x y z
N VAL A 1 2.97 6.51 -67.83
CA VAL A 1 2.54 6.22 -66.43
C VAL A 1 2.62 4.72 -66.29
N SER A 2 3.70 4.24 -65.70
CA SER A 2 3.97 2.82 -65.44
C SER A 2 3.11 2.40 -64.25
N SER A 3 2.06 1.59 -64.48
CA SER A 3 1.35 0.88 -63.42
C SER A 3 2.27 -0.22 -62.90
N GLN A 4 2.91 0.04 -61.76
CA GLN A 4 3.55 -1.03 -60.99
C GLN A 4 2.44 -2.04 -60.58
N LYS A 5 2.52 -3.26 -61.16
CA LYS A 5 1.78 -4.42 -60.65
C LYS A 5 2.20 -4.62 -59.23
N ILE A 6 1.27 -4.41 -58.31
CA ILE A 6 1.42 -4.85 -56.92
C ILE A 6 1.45 -6.39 -56.99
N GLU A 7 2.64 -6.97 -56.84
CA GLU A 7 2.79 -8.41 -56.60
C GLU A 7 1.97 -8.76 -55.38
N LYS A 8 1.26 -9.91 -55.43
CA LYS A 8 0.50 -10.42 -54.28
C LYS A 8 1.44 -10.48 -53.08
N ILE A 9 1.26 -9.57 -52.15
CA ILE A 9 1.99 -9.60 -50.88
C ILE A 9 1.62 -10.94 -50.22
N ASP A 10 2.63 -11.77 -49.97
CA ASP A 10 2.44 -13.05 -49.30
C ASP A 10 1.90 -12.79 -47.85
N LYS A 11 0.75 -13.41 -47.54
CA LYS A 11 0.13 -13.26 -46.22
C LYS A 11 1.09 -13.67 -45.08
N MET A 12 1.88 -14.73 -45.27
CA MET A 12 2.88 -15.18 -44.33
C MET A 12 3.96 -14.13 -44.07
N PHE A 13 4.37 -13.39 -45.12
CA PHE A 13 5.33 -12.31 -44.98
C PHE A 13 4.78 -11.13 -44.19
N LEU A 14 3.51 -10.77 -44.42
CA LEU A 14 2.81 -9.73 -43.63
C LEU A 14 2.66 -10.14 -42.18
N ASP A 15 2.20 -11.37 -41.93
CA ASP A 15 2.05 -11.91 -40.58
C ASP A 15 3.40 -11.92 -39.85
N GLY A 16 4.50 -12.24 -40.54
CA GLY A 16 5.85 -12.16 -39.97
C GLY A 16 6.32 -10.74 -39.64
N LEU A 17 5.95 -9.76 -40.47
CA LEU A 17 6.24 -8.34 -40.18
C LEU A 17 5.43 -7.81 -39.01
N ILE A 18 4.13 -8.17 -38.93
CA ILE A 18 3.25 -7.80 -37.82
C ILE A 18 3.81 -8.39 -36.51
N SER A 19 4.14 -9.67 -36.50
CA SER A 19 4.72 -10.34 -35.32
C SER A 19 6.01 -9.65 -34.84
N LYS A 20 6.85 -9.22 -35.78
CA LYS A 20 8.09 -8.50 -35.43
C LYS A 20 7.84 -7.10 -34.87
N ILE A 21 6.82 -6.40 -35.38
CA ILE A 21 6.40 -5.12 -34.86
C ILE A 21 5.82 -5.30 -33.44
N ASP A 22 4.96 -6.30 -33.26
CA ASP A 22 4.37 -6.62 -31.96
C ASP A 22 5.45 -6.96 -30.91
N GLU A 23 6.50 -7.69 -31.31
CA GLU A 23 7.64 -7.98 -30.43
C GLU A 23 8.40 -6.70 -30.02
N LEU A 24 8.59 -5.76 -30.95
CA LEU A 24 9.26 -4.49 -30.65
C LEU A 24 8.39 -3.61 -29.73
N ILE A 25 7.08 -3.56 -29.99
CA ILE A 25 6.13 -2.84 -29.14
C ILE A 25 6.09 -3.47 -27.75
N ALA A 26 6.04 -4.81 -27.64
CA ALA A 26 6.03 -5.52 -26.37
C ALA A 26 7.28 -5.18 -25.52
N LYS A 27 8.47 -5.19 -26.10
CA LYS A 27 9.70 -4.80 -25.40
C LYS A 27 9.65 -3.35 -24.92
N GLN A 28 9.14 -2.43 -25.75
CA GLN A 28 9.03 -1.03 -25.35
C GLN A 28 8.00 -0.84 -24.23
N LEU A 29 6.90 -1.61 -24.25
CA LEU A 29 5.91 -1.58 -23.17
C LEU A 29 6.46 -2.16 -21.88
N ASP A 30 7.24 -3.25 -21.93
CA ASP A 30 7.90 -3.81 -20.75
C ASP A 30 8.80 -2.77 -20.09
N GLU A 31 9.62 -2.04 -20.86
CA GLU A 31 10.49 -0.97 -20.34
C GLU A 31 9.69 0.15 -19.67
N ILE A 32 8.52 0.51 -20.21
CA ILE A 32 7.65 1.54 -19.62
C ILE A 32 6.95 1.01 -18.37
N LEU A 33 6.35 -0.17 -18.45
CA LEU A 33 5.58 -0.75 -17.35
C LEU A 33 6.45 -1.14 -16.13
N HIS A 34 7.74 -1.41 -16.38
CA HIS A 34 8.70 -1.75 -15.32
C HIS A 34 9.57 -0.55 -14.90
N ASP A 35 9.36 0.64 -15.48
CA ASP A 35 9.97 1.88 -14.97
C ASP A 35 9.43 2.19 -13.56
N GLU A 36 10.32 2.46 -12.63
CA GLU A 36 9.99 2.64 -11.22
C GLU A 36 9.00 3.78 -10.98
N THR A 37 9.19 4.90 -11.70
CA THR A 37 8.29 6.08 -11.59
C THR A 37 6.91 5.76 -12.15
N PHE A 38 6.86 5.05 -13.29
CA PHE A 38 5.59 4.64 -13.89
C PHE A 38 4.85 3.66 -12.99
N GLN A 39 5.55 2.67 -12.43
CA GLN A 39 4.96 1.72 -11.48
C GLN A 39 4.41 2.40 -10.22
N GLU A 40 5.08 3.43 -9.70
CA GLU A 40 4.57 4.18 -8.57
C GLU A 40 3.27 4.91 -8.89
N ILE A 41 3.19 5.54 -10.06
CA ILE A 41 1.98 6.23 -10.52
C ILE A 41 0.85 5.23 -10.78
N GLU A 42 1.12 4.14 -11.51
CA GLU A 42 0.13 3.08 -11.77
C GLU A 42 -0.37 2.46 -10.46
N SER A 43 0.55 2.18 -9.53
CA SER A 43 0.22 1.65 -8.20
C SER A 43 -0.70 2.58 -7.43
N LEU A 44 -0.44 3.88 -7.45
CA LEU A 44 -1.26 4.87 -6.76
C LEU A 44 -2.69 4.90 -7.34
N TRP A 45 -2.82 5.10 -8.65
CA TRP A 45 -4.13 5.20 -9.29
C TRP A 45 -4.95 3.92 -9.18
N ARG A 46 -4.33 2.75 -9.33
CA ARG A 46 -5.01 1.47 -9.13
C ARG A 46 -5.36 1.19 -7.67
N SER A 47 -4.57 1.69 -6.73
CA SER A 47 -4.92 1.59 -5.31
C SER A 47 -6.12 2.47 -4.96
N ILE A 48 -6.22 3.67 -5.54
CA ILE A 48 -7.39 4.53 -5.42
C ILE A 48 -8.62 3.87 -6.07
N ASP A 49 -8.47 3.37 -7.30
CA ASP A 49 -9.53 2.64 -8.01
C ASP A 49 -10.04 1.43 -7.21
N TYR A 50 -9.12 0.65 -6.64
CA TYR A 50 -9.44 -0.46 -5.74
C TYR A 50 -10.28 0.01 -4.53
N LEU A 51 -9.90 1.11 -3.87
CA LEU A 51 -10.64 1.64 -2.73
C LEU A 51 -12.03 2.14 -3.14
N VAL A 52 -12.12 2.82 -4.28
CA VAL A 52 -13.39 3.31 -4.84
C VAL A 52 -14.32 2.13 -5.18
N ASP A 53 -13.80 1.08 -5.85
CA ASP A 53 -14.57 -0.12 -6.20
C ASP A 53 -15.11 -0.85 -4.95
N LYS A 54 -14.34 -0.90 -3.86
CA LYS A 54 -14.73 -1.55 -2.61
C LYS A 54 -15.63 -0.70 -1.72
N THR A 55 -15.81 0.60 -2.02
CA THR A 55 -16.58 1.52 -1.19
C THR A 55 -18.02 1.65 -1.67
N ASP A 56 -18.99 1.42 -0.80
CA ASP A 56 -20.39 1.71 -1.08
C ASP A 56 -20.74 3.15 -0.63
N PHE A 57 -20.70 4.08 -1.59
CA PHE A 57 -20.99 5.50 -1.32
C PHE A 57 -22.42 5.78 -0.87
N ARG A 58 -23.36 4.83 -1.00
CA ARG A 58 -24.73 4.94 -0.48
C ARG A 58 -24.77 4.81 1.05
N ALA A 59 -23.71 4.31 1.65
CA ALA A 59 -23.57 4.15 3.10
C ALA A 59 -23.06 5.41 3.81
N ASN A 60 -23.23 6.60 3.22
CA ASN A 60 -22.74 7.87 3.76
C ASN A 60 -21.21 7.89 3.96
N ILE A 61 -20.48 7.36 3.01
CA ILE A 61 -19.02 7.39 2.96
C ILE A 61 -18.60 8.37 1.89
N LYS A 62 -17.66 9.26 2.21
CA LYS A 62 -17.05 10.22 1.28
C LYS A 62 -15.56 9.91 1.19
N LEU A 63 -15.00 10.04 -0.01
CA LEU A 63 -13.57 9.96 -0.27
C LEU A 63 -13.15 11.29 -0.89
N GLU A 64 -12.17 11.93 -0.29
CA GLU A 64 -11.56 13.16 -0.80
C GLU A 64 -10.11 12.88 -1.16
N LEU A 65 -9.63 13.52 -2.20
CA LEU A 65 -8.25 13.38 -2.67
C LEU A 65 -7.52 14.70 -2.42
N LEU A 66 -6.47 14.64 -1.61
CA LEU A 66 -5.54 15.74 -1.40
C LEU A 66 -4.32 15.53 -2.32
N ASP A 67 -4.16 16.41 -3.31
CA ASP A 67 -3.03 16.39 -4.23
C ASP A 67 -1.78 17.00 -3.56
N VAL A 68 -1.03 16.15 -2.88
CA VAL A 68 0.20 16.53 -2.16
C VAL A 68 1.23 15.42 -2.29
N ASN A 69 2.49 15.76 -2.50
CA ASN A 69 3.59 14.83 -2.40
C ASN A 69 4.23 14.87 -0.99
N LYS A 70 5.02 13.85 -0.67
CA LYS A 70 5.64 13.71 0.65
C LYS A 70 6.57 14.88 0.99
N GLN A 71 7.33 15.39 -0.01
CA GLN A 71 8.23 16.50 0.21
C GLN A 71 7.46 17.79 0.54
N ALA A 72 6.35 18.05 -0.15
CA ALA A 72 5.52 19.22 0.16
C ALA A 72 4.94 19.20 1.59
N LEU A 73 4.65 18.00 2.13
CA LEU A 73 4.25 17.89 3.54
C LEU A 73 5.42 18.17 4.49
N ILE A 74 6.62 17.72 4.14
CA ILE A 74 7.83 18.03 4.93
C ILE A 74 8.05 19.54 4.93
N ASP A 75 8.03 20.17 3.76
CA ASP A 75 8.23 21.61 3.59
C ASP A 75 7.15 22.41 4.36
N ASP A 76 5.87 21.97 4.32
CA ASP A 76 4.77 22.60 5.05
C ASP A 76 5.02 22.63 6.58
N PHE A 77 5.51 21.53 7.15
CA PHE A 77 5.83 21.48 8.57
C PHE A 77 7.14 22.19 8.94
N GLU A 78 8.14 22.22 8.05
CA GLU A 78 9.39 22.94 8.25
C GLU A 78 9.19 24.47 8.19
N ASP A 79 8.33 24.95 7.30
CA ASP A 79 7.99 26.37 7.15
C ASP A 79 7.08 26.87 8.28
N ALA A 80 6.31 25.99 8.90
CA ALA A 80 5.42 26.33 10.01
C ALA A 80 6.21 26.45 11.33
N SER A 81 6.11 27.59 12.02
CA SER A 81 6.74 27.76 13.35
C SER A 81 6.17 26.80 14.39
N GLU A 82 4.90 26.43 14.26
CA GLU A 82 4.19 25.46 15.07
C GLU A 82 3.26 24.61 14.19
N VAL A 83 3.02 23.36 14.54
CA VAL A 83 2.18 22.42 13.76
C VAL A 83 0.79 23.01 13.47
N ILE A 84 0.23 23.78 14.38
CA ILE A 84 -1.07 24.45 14.21
C ILE A 84 -1.11 25.46 13.04
N GLN A 85 0.06 25.89 12.55
CA GLN A 85 0.18 26.83 11.43
C GLN A 85 0.37 26.12 10.08
N SER A 86 0.59 24.81 10.09
CA SER A 86 0.73 24.04 8.86
C SER A 86 -0.56 24.02 8.04
N ALA A 87 -0.42 23.87 6.72
CA ALA A 87 -1.58 23.78 5.83
C ALA A 87 -2.38 22.50 6.09
N LEU A 88 -1.69 21.39 6.41
CA LEU A 88 -2.36 20.15 6.77
C LEU A 88 -3.23 20.30 8.03
N TYR A 89 -2.73 20.98 9.08
CA TYR A 89 -3.51 21.23 10.28
C TYR A 89 -4.74 22.10 10.00
N LYS A 90 -4.56 23.15 9.21
CA LYS A 90 -5.68 24.03 8.83
C LYS A 90 -6.75 23.24 8.09
N HIS A 91 -6.36 22.45 7.09
CA HIS A 91 -7.30 21.67 6.28
C HIS A 91 -8.04 20.61 7.10
N VAL A 92 -7.31 19.81 7.91
CA VAL A 92 -7.90 18.66 8.61
C VAL A 92 -8.62 19.07 9.90
N TYR A 93 -8.05 20.02 10.65
CA TYR A 93 -8.60 20.40 11.95
C TYR A 93 -9.46 21.67 11.88
N ILE A 94 -8.93 22.76 11.34
CA ILE A 94 -9.63 24.06 11.40
C ILE A 94 -10.84 24.05 10.48
N ASP A 95 -10.65 23.65 9.22
CA ASP A 95 -11.71 23.77 8.21
C ASP A 95 -12.81 22.74 8.43
N GLU A 96 -12.46 21.50 8.78
CA GLU A 96 -13.41 20.38 8.80
C GLU A 96 -13.82 19.94 10.21
N TYR A 97 -12.94 20.06 11.23
CA TYR A 97 -13.25 19.61 12.58
C TYR A 97 -13.77 20.73 13.49
N ASP A 98 -13.13 21.92 13.48
CA ASP A 98 -13.42 23.02 14.39
C ASP A 98 -14.38 24.08 13.81
N THR A 99 -14.68 24.00 12.51
CA THR A 99 -15.58 24.94 11.84
C THR A 99 -17.05 24.44 11.85
N PRO A 100 -18.01 25.27 12.28
CA PRO A 100 -19.43 24.89 12.25
C PRO A 100 -19.90 24.58 10.82
N GLY A 101 -20.36 23.35 10.60
CA GLY A 101 -20.78 22.84 9.29
C GLY A 101 -19.68 22.14 8.49
N GLY A 102 -18.48 22.02 9.06
CA GLY A 102 -17.44 21.15 8.52
C GLY A 102 -17.80 19.67 8.65
N GLU A 103 -17.14 18.84 7.87
CA GLU A 103 -17.33 17.38 7.85
C GLU A 103 -16.03 16.68 8.29
N PRO A 104 -15.84 16.42 9.58
CA PRO A 104 -14.59 15.87 10.12
C PRO A 104 -14.15 14.58 9.42
N PHE A 105 -12.89 14.51 9.03
CA PHE A 105 -12.30 13.31 8.45
C PHE A 105 -12.24 12.17 9.47
N THR A 106 -12.62 10.99 9.03
CA THR A 106 -12.54 9.77 9.87
C THR A 106 -11.14 9.18 9.87
N SER A 107 -10.42 9.27 8.75
CA SER A 107 -9.05 8.76 8.61
C SER A 107 -8.37 9.39 7.40
N ILE A 108 -7.04 9.53 7.48
CA ILE A 108 -6.18 9.94 6.36
C ILE A 108 -5.45 8.70 5.84
N ILE A 109 -5.63 8.39 4.56
CA ILE A 109 -5.01 7.26 3.90
C ILE A 109 -3.88 7.76 3.00
N SER A 110 -2.66 7.37 3.31
CA SER A 110 -1.47 7.84 2.60
C SER A 110 -0.83 6.72 1.78
N PRO A 111 -0.44 6.99 0.52
CA PRO A 111 0.37 6.08 -0.28
C PRO A 111 1.85 6.09 0.10
N PHE A 112 2.29 7.02 0.95
CA PHE A 112 3.70 7.22 1.24
C PHE A 112 4.29 6.04 1.99
N LYS A 113 5.53 5.69 1.62
CA LYS A 113 6.38 4.79 2.40
C LYS A 113 7.24 5.62 3.33
N PHE A 114 7.31 5.20 4.58
CA PHE A 114 8.15 5.80 5.61
C PHE A 114 9.33 4.88 5.89
N ASP A 115 10.47 5.50 6.23
CA ASP A 115 11.64 4.81 6.73
C ASP A 115 11.93 5.20 8.20
N ALA A 116 12.95 4.58 8.81
CA ALA A 116 13.36 4.90 10.18
C ALA A 116 14.29 6.12 10.27
N GLY A 117 14.46 6.85 9.18
CA GLY A 117 15.28 8.05 9.09
C GLY A 117 14.73 9.23 9.88
N ALA A 118 15.60 10.20 10.18
CA ALA A 118 15.23 11.36 10.99
C ALA A 118 14.12 12.22 10.38
N VAL A 119 14.13 12.36 9.05
CA VAL A 119 13.17 13.19 8.32
C VAL A 119 11.77 12.54 8.36
N ASP A 120 11.68 11.27 8.04
CA ASP A 120 10.42 10.55 8.05
C ASP A 120 9.82 10.44 9.45
N LEU A 121 10.64 10.21 10.47
CA LEU A 121 10.17 10.15 11.84
C LEU A 121 9.75 11.53 12.38
N ALA A 122 10.39 12.62 11.94
CA ALA A 122 9.93 13.97 12.25
C ALA A 122 8.57 14.26 11.60
N LEU A 123 8.43 13.92 10.31
CA LEU A 123 7.15 14.04 9.59
C LEU A 123 6.04 13.23 10.28
N LEU A 124 6.28 11.96 10.63
CA LEU A 124 5.29 11.14 11.36
C LEU A 124 4.90 11.74 12.71
N LYS A 125 5.86 12.34 13.42
CA LYS A 125 5.60 13.01 14.69
C LYS A 125 4.71 14.24 14.50
N ASP A 126 4.91 15.05 13.46
CA ASP A 126 4.10 16.23 13.22
C ASP A 126 2.72 15.86 12.67
N ILE A 127 2.64 14.90 11.76
CA ILE A 127 1.35 14.30 11.33
C ILE A 127 0.59 13.73 12.53
N SER A 128 1.26 13.07 13.49
CA SER A 128 0.57 12.47 14.65
C SER A 128 -0.10 13.51 15.54
N LYS A 129 0.46 14.71 15.64
CA LYS A 129 -0.16 15.83 16.37
C LYS A 129 -1.43 16.33 15.66
N VAL A 130 -1.39 16.44 14.32
CA VAL A 130 -2.58 16.80 13.52
C VAL A 130 -3.66 15.72 13.68
N ALA A 131 -3.28 14.45 13.52
CA ALA A 131 -4.17 13.31 13.65
C ALA A 131 -4.80 13.22 15.05
N SER A 132 -4.01 13.49 16.09
CA SER A 132 -4.46 13.52 17.48
C SER A 132 -5.45 14.66 17.73
N ALA A 133 -5.17 15.86 17.24
CA ALA A 133 -6.04 17.02 17.39
C ALA A 133 -7.42 16.80 16.75
N ALA A 134 -7.44 16.27 15.52
CA ALA A 134 -8.66 16.03 14.76
C ALA A 134 -9.32 14.66 15.08
N HIS A 135 -8.77 13.85 15.97
CA HIS A 135 -9.18 12.47 16.20
C HIS A 135 -9.27 11.63 14.91
N CYS A 136 -8.40 11.90 13.95
CA CYS A 136 -8.39 11.35 12.60
C CYS A 136 -7.11 10.52 12.39
N PRO A 137 -7.13 9.18 12.57
CA PRO A 137 -5.96 8.34 12.40
C PRO A 137 -5.35 8.47 11.00
N PHE A 138 -4.03 8.56 10.96
CA PHE A 138 -3.25 8.55 9.73
C PHE A 138 -2.69 7.17 9.46
N LEU A 139 -2.93 6.65 8.26
CA LEU A 139 -2.44 5.36 7.80
C LEU A 139 -1.39 5.56 6.72
N GLY A 140 -0.20 5.04 6.96
CA GLY A 140 0.93 5.04 6.04
C GLY A 140 1.47 3.63 5.78
N ASN A 141 2.56 3.53 5.05
CA ASN A 141 3.19 2.27 4.70
C ASN A 141 4.66 2.26 5.10
N VAL A 142 5.17 1.07 5.39
CA VAL A 142 6.61 0.85 5.52
C VAL A 142 7.07 -0.20 4.51
N GLY A 143 8.31 -0.06 4.06
CA GLY A 143 8.98 -1.02 3.21
C GLY A 143 10.20 -1.63 3.89
N ALA A 144 10.97 -2.39 3.13
CA ALA A 144 12.20 -3.02 3.63
C ALA A 144 13.22 -1.99 4.14
N GLN A 145 13.23 -0.80 3.56
CA GLN A 145 14.13 0.28 3.93
C GLN A 145 13.97 0.72 5.39
N PHE A 146 12.74 0.65 5.93
CA PHE A 146 12.49 0.92 7.34
C PHE A 146 13.34 0.02 8.26
N PHE A 147 13.56 -1.23 7.84
CA PHE A 147 14.36 -2.23 8.56
C PHE A 147 15.81 -2.26 8.08
N GLY A 148 16.29 -1.27 7.33
CA GLY A 148 17.63 -1.24 6.78
C GLY A 148 17.92 -2.38 5.80
N LYS A 149 16.88 -2.93 5.13
CA LYS A 149 16.98 -4.03 4.16
C LYS A 149 16.60 -3.57 2.76
N LYS A 150 17.01 -4.35 1.76
CA LYS A 150 16.67 -4.04 0.35
C LYS A 150 15.30 -4.58 -0.05
N THR A 151 14.92 -5.73 0.50
CA THR A 151 13.67 -6.42 0.15
C THR A 151 12.94 -6.91 1.41
N MET A 152 11.61 -7.01 1.34
CA MET A 152 10.82 -7.58 2.43
C MET A 152 11.17 -9.05 2.71
N SER A 153 11.64 -9.77 1.70
CA SER A 153 12.14 -11.14 1.87
C SER A 153 13.37 -11.21 2.80
N GLU A 154 14.20 -10.16 2.84
CA GLU A 154 15.30 -10.05 3.80
C GLU A 154 14.81 -9.70 5.21
N VAL A 155 13.74 -8.87 5.32
CA VAL A 155 13.12 -8.53 6.61
C VAL A 155 12.56 -9.78 7.30
N VAL A 156 11.88 -10.63 6.54
CA VAL A 156 11.33 -11.89 7.08
C VAL A 156 12.42 -12.84 7.60
N LYS A 157 13.63 -12.75 7.07
CA LYS A 157 14.79 -13.57 7.50
C LYS A 157 15.53 -13.06 8.73
N ILE A 158 15.16 -11.89 9.28
CA ILE A 158 15.74 -11.41 10.55
C ILE A 158 15.29 -12.37 11.65
N GLU A 159 16.21 -13.07 12.31
CA GLU A 159 15.88 -14.12 13.29
C GLU A 159 15.09 -13.55 14.48
N ASP A 160 15.60 -12.50 15.10
CA ASP A 160 14.99 -11.80 16.23
C ASP A 160 14.74 -10.33 15.84
N ILE A 161 13.55 -10.05 15.33
CA ILE A 161 13.20 -8.71 14.87
C ILE A 161 12.97 -7.74 16.02
N GLU A 162 12.56 -8.22 17.19
CA GLU A 162 12.31 -7.38 18.36
C GLU A 162 13.64 -6.82 18.87
N ASN A 163 14.62 -7.68 19.10
CA ASN A 163 15.97 -7.25 19.49
C ASN A 163 16.67 -6.44 18.37
N TYR A 164 16.38 -6.77 17.11
CA TYR A 164 16.87 -6.00 15.98
C TYR A 164 16.40 -4.54 16.03
N MET A 165 15.14 -4.28 16.39
CA MET A 165 14.53 -2.96 16.50
C MET A 165 14.89 -2.20 17.79
N GLU A 166 15.64 -2.81 18.71
CA GLU A 166 16.20 -2.13 19.89
C GLU A 166 17.59 -1.50 19.62
N LYS A 167 18.18 -1.72 18.44
CA LYS A 167 19.46 -1.13 18.07
C LYS A 167 19.40 0.39 18.06
N ALA A 168 20.58 1.00 18.18
CA ALA A 168 20.77 2.46 18.21
C ALA A 168 20.11 3.21 17.03
N GLU A 169 20.04 2.56 15.88
CA GLU A 169 19.39 3.08 14.66
C GLU A 169 17.88 3.36 14.86
N TYR A 170 17.23 2.61 15.76
CA TYR A 170 15.79 2.72 16.03
C TYR A 170 15.43 3.48 17.31
N ILE A 171 16.38 4.13 17.97
CA ILE A 171 16.13 4.92 19.20
C ILE A 171 15.04 5.97 18.96
N ARG A 172 15.11 6.68 17.84
CA ARG A 172 14.10 7.71 17.48
C ARG A 172 12.72 7.10 17.25
N TRP A 173 12.66 5.96 16.56
CA TRP A 173 11.43 5.21 16.37
C TRP A 173 10.83 4.77 17.70
N ASN A 174 11.63 4.18 18.57
CA ASN A 174 11.18 3.74 19.89
C ASN A 174 10.73 4.92 20.75
N SER A 175 11.41 6.05 20.69
CA SER A 175 11.00 7.29 21.36
C SER A 175 9.68 7.85 20.79
N PHE A 176 9.47 7.78 19.49
CA PHE A 176 8.19 8.15 18.88
C PHE A 176 7.05 7.25 19.38
N ARG A 177 7.26 5.95 19.44
CA ARG A 177 6.29 4.98 19.95
C ARG A 177 5.90 5.19 21.42
N ASP A 178 6.76 5.83 22.21
CA ASP A 178 6.46 6.17 23.62
C ASP A 178 5.55 7.40 23.73
N SER A 179 5.34 8.15 22.66
CA SER A 179 4.48 9.35 22.65
C SER A 179 2.98 8.98 22.65
N GLU A 180 2.15 9.86 23.24
CA GLU A 180 0.68 9.67 23.24
C GLU A 180 0.09 9.77 21.85
N ASP A 181 0.61 10.66 21.01
CA ASP A 181 0.09 10.92 19.67
C ASP A 181 0.37 9.74 18.70
N ALA A 182 1.36 8.89 19.00
CA ALA A 182 1.70 7.72 18.19
C ALA A 182 0.51 6.74 18.03
N ARG A 183 -0.49 6.80 18.93
CA ARG A 183 -1.72 6.00 18.82
C ARG A 183 -2.59 6.35 17.61
N TYR A 184 -2.38 7.53 17.02
CA TYR A 184 -3.10 7.97 15.81
C TYR A 184 -2.38 7.62 14.51
N ILE A 185 -1.24 6.94 14.56
CA ILE A 185 -0.49 6.51 13.40
C ILE A 185 -0.59 4.99 13.23
N GLY A 186 -0.96 4.54 12.05
CA GLY A 186 -0.93 3.15 11.62
C GLY A 186 0.01 2.97 10.43
N LEU A 187 0.92 2.01 10.49
CA LEU A 187 1.87 1.72 9.42
C LEU A 187 1.72 0.28 8.93
N THR A 188 1.30 0.13 7.68
CA THR A 188 1.03 -1.18 7.08
C THR A 188 2.23 -1.72 6.31
N ALA A 189 2.39 -3.04 6.28
CA ALA A 189 3.32 -3.82 5.46
C ALA A 189 2.92 -5.30 5.45
N PRO A 190 3.34 -6.12 4.48
CA PRO A 190 3.88 -5.79 3.17
C PRO A 190 2.83 -5.29 2.19
N GLN A 191 3.24 -5.03 0.95
CA GLN A 191 2.35 -4.68 -0.15
C GLN A 191 1.59 -5.90 -0.66
N PHE A 192 0.47 -5.66 -1.38
CA PHE A 192 -0.35 -6.70 -2.03
C PHE A 192 -0.39 -6.52 -3.54
N LEU A 193 -0.67 -7.60 -4.28
CA LEU A 193 -0.70 -7.59 -5.74
C LEU A 193 -1.97 -6.90 -6.24
N LEU A 194 -1.80 -5.85 -7.06
CA LEU A 194 -2.93 -5.08 -7.60
C LEU A 194 -3.51 -5.65 -8.88
N ARG A 195 -2.68 -6.21 -9.74
CA ARG A 195 -3.09 -6.82 -10.99
C ARG A 195 -2.21 -8.01 -11.36
N LEU A 196 -2.76 -8.88 -12.18
CA LEU A 196 -1.96 -9.87 -12.89
C LEU A 196 -1.12 -9.19 -13.97
N PRO A 197 0.07 -9.74 -14.28
CA PRO A 197 0.78 -9.36 -15.49
C PRO A 197 -0.13 -9.47 -16.72
N TYR A 198 0.05 -8.58 -17.68
CA TYR A 198 -0.68 -8.68 -18.94
C TYR A 198 -0.27 -9.94 -19.70
N GLY A 199 -1.23 -10.61 -20.32
CA GLY A 199 -1.03 -11.86 -21.04
C GLY A 199 -2.31 -12.67 -21.15
N GLU A 200 -2.20 -13.99 -21.19
CA GLU A 200 -3.35 -14.89 -21.39
C GLU A 200 -4.45 -14.71 -20.34
N ASN A 201 -4.06 -14.52 -19.06
CA ASN A 201 -5.01 -14.34 -17.95
C ASN A 201 -5.44 -12.87 -17.72
N ASN A 202 -4.81 -11.93 -18.41
CA ASN A 202 -5.11 -10.50 -18.36
C ASN A 202 -4.85 -9.88 -19.74
N PRO A 203 -5.70 -10.20 -20.76
CA PRO A 203 -5.41 -9.85 -22.14
C PRO A 203 -5.58 -8.36 -22.43
N VAL A 204 -4.72 -7.85 -23.30
CA VAL A 204 -4.84 -6.51 -23.89
C VAL A 204 -5.63 -6.62 -25.20
N GLY A 205 -6.61 -5.74 -25.40
CA GLY A 205 -7.50 -5.80 -26.57
C GLY A 205 -6.87 -5.41 -27.90
N SER A 206 -5.68 -4.79 -27.91
CA SER A 206 -5.07 -4.19 -29.11
C SER A 206 -4.18 -5.14 -29.88
N PHE A 207 -3.43 -6.01 -29.22
CA PHE A 207 -2.55 -7.03 -29.80
C PHE A 207 -2.20 -8.09 -28.75
N GLN A 208 -1.55 -9.17 -29.18
CA GLN A 208 -1.13 -10.23 -28.25
C GLN A 208 0.11 -9.79 -27.47
N TYR A 209 -0.12 -9.11 -26.36
CA TYR A 209 0.93 -8.68 -25.46
C TYR A 209 1.10 -9.70 -24.32
N GLN A 210 2.33 -10.08 -24.07
CA GLN A 210 2.73 -10.90 -22.93
C GLN A 210 3.77 -10.09 -22.14
N GLU A 211 3.39 -9.58 -20.97
CA GLU A 211 4.30 -8.86 -20.08
C GLU A 211 5.41 -9.79 -19.59
N SER A 212 6.64 -9.35 -19.71
CA SER A 212 7.81 -10.13 -19.30
C SER A 212 8.04 -9.99 -17.80
N VAL A 213 7.48 -10.91 -17.02
CA VAL A 213 7.60 -10.94 -15.56
C VAL A 213 8.27 -12.22 -15.12
N ASN A 214 9.37 -12.07 -14.36
CA ASN A 214 9.99 -13.19 -13.68
C ASN A 214 9.22 -13.51 -12.39
N GLY A 215 8.47 -14.61 -12.38
CA GLY A 215 7.65 -15.02 -11.24
C GLY A 215 8.42 -15.22 -9.94
N GLU A 216 9.72 -15.51 -9.99
CA GLU A 216 10.58 -15.70 -8.83
C GLU A 216 10.91 -14.35 -8.14
N THR A 217 10.98 -13.26 -8.89
CA THR A 217 11.24 -11.92 -8.38
C THR A 217 9.93 -11.20 -8.04
N SER A 218 10.01 -10.19 -7.20
CA SER A 218 8.86 -9.33 -6.89
C SER A 218 8.93 -7.98 -7.59
N LYS A 219 10.02 -7.69 -8.30
CA LYS A 219 10.33 -6.34 -8.79
C LYS A 219 9.41 -5.88 -9.94
N GLU A 220 9.05 -6.80 -10.83
CA GLU A 220 8.28 -6.51 -12.04
C GLU A 220 6.76 -6.56 -11.82
N TYR A 221 6.31 -7.04 -10.65
CA TYR A 221 4.91 -7.04 -10.29
C TYR A 221 4.44 -5.67 -9.82
N LEU A 222 3.19 -5.37 -10.12
CA LEU A 222 2.56 -4.13 -9.64
C LEU A 222 1.99 -4.33 -8.24
N TRP A 223 2.62 -3.70 -7.25
CA TRP A 223 2.25 -3.81 -5.85
C TRP A 223 1.46 -2.59 -5.37
N GLY A 224 0.31 -2.84 -4.70
CA GLY A 224 -0.48 -1.83 -4.01
C GLY A 224 -0.05 -1.65 -2.56
N LYS A 225 -0.27 -0.45 -2.05
CA LYS A 225 -0.02 -0.13 -0.64
C LYS A 225 -1.10 -0.75 0.23
N ALA A 226 -0.71 -1.51 1.26
CA ALA A 226 -1.66 -2.22 2.13
C ALA A 226 -2.61 -1.29 2.91
N THR A 227 -2.28 0.00 3.05
CA THR A 227 -3.18 1.02 3.59
C THR A 227 -4.51 1.11 2.84
N PHE A 228 -4.52 0.97 1.52
CA PHE A 228 -5.75 1.00 0.73
C PHE A 228 -6.62 -0.24 0.96
N ALA A 229 -5.99 -1.40 1.18
CA ALA A 229 -6.71 -2.61 1.57
C ALA A 229 -7.31 -2.50 2.98
N LEU A 230 -6.58 -1.89 3.92
CA LEU A 230 -7.10 -1.61 5.25
C LEU A 230 -8.24 -0.59 5.22
N ALA A 231 -8.10 0.48 4.41
CA ALA A 231 -9.16 1.47 4.19
C ALA A 231 -10.42 0.84 3.60
N ALA A 232 -10.30 -0.10 2.65
CA ALA A 232 -11.44 -0.84 2.12
C ALA A 232 -12.14 -1.68 3.20
N ASN A 233 -11.39 -2.27 4.15
CA ASN A 233 -11.97 -2.94 5.30
C ASN A 233 -12.68 -1.96 6.24
N MET A 234 -12.13 -0.74 6.42
CA MET A 234 -12.77 0.31 7.23
C MET A 234 -14.09 0.76 6.61
N THR A 235 -14.14 1.03 5.30
CA THR A 235 -15.37 1.43 4.61
C THR A 235 -16.42 0.32 4.65
N ARG A 236 -16.03 -0.95 4.50
CA ARG A 236 -16.91 -2.10 4.64
C ARG A 236 -17.47 -2.21 6.07
N SER A 237 -16.61 -2.12 7.08
CA SER A 237 -17.02 -2.17 8.48
C SER A 237 -18.00 -1.04 8.83
N PHE A 238 -17.76 0.16 8.34
CA PHE A 238 -18.66 1.30 8.53
C PHE A 238 -20.04 1.04 7.88
N LYS A 239 -20.05 0.54 6.65
CA LYS A 239 -21.29 0.17 5.96
C LYS A 239 -22.12 -0.84 6.73
N GLU A 240 -21.47 -1.87 7.30
CA GLU A 240 -22.13 -2.98 7.95
C GLU A 240 -22.55 -2.67 9.38
N ASN A 241 -21.76 -1.87 10.10
CA ASN A 241 -21.91 -1.67 11.55
C ASN A 241 -22.14 -0.21 11.96
N GLY A 242 -22.06 0.74 11.02
CA GLY A 242 -22.06 2.19 11.33
C GLY A 242 -20.79 2.68 12.03
N TRP A 243 -19.76 1.82 12.15
CA TRP A 243 -18.52 2.09 12.85
C TRP A 243 -17.37 1.23 12.32
N CYS A 244 -16.12 1.71 12.38
CA CYS A 244 -14.94 1.01 11.86
C CYS A 244 -14.33 0.00 12.86
N VAL A 245 -15.13 -0.85 13.50
CA VAL A 245 -14.66 -1.80 14.53
C VAL A 245 -14.20 -3.14 13.98
N ASN A 246 -14.82 -3.62 12.89
CA ASN A 246 -14.57 -4.92 12.31
C ASN A 246 -13.58 -4.81 11.15
N ILE A 247 -12.29 -4.65 11.46
CA ILE A 247 -11.22 -4.43 10.49
C ILE A 247 -10.04 -5.42 10.61
N ARG A 248 -10.12 -6.37 11.55
CA ARG A 248 -9.05 -7.33 11.85
C ARG A 248 -9.58 -8.72 12.06
N GLY A 249 -8.70 -9.70 11.88
CA GLY A 249 -9.03 -11.12 12.02
C GLY A 249 -9.86 -11.66 10.86
N PRO A 250 -9.78 -12.98 10.57
CA PRO A 250 -10.44 -13.58 9.42
C PRO A 250 -11.97 -13.56 9.52
N GLU A 251 -12.54 -13.60 10.71
CA GLU A 251 -13.99 -13.54 10.95
C GLU A 251 -14.45 -12.14 11.42
N GLY A 252 -13.52 -11.27 11.77
CA GLY A 252 -13.78 -9.92 12.28
C GLY A 252 -13.54 -8.80 11.26
N GLY A 253 -13.64 -9.08 9.95
CA GLY A 253 -13.54 -8.08 8.89
C GLY A 253 -12.12 -7.74 8.43
N GLY A 254 -11.10 -8.49 8.86
CA GLY A 254 -9.71 -8.28 8.43
C GLY A 254 -9.36 -8.86 7.07
N ARG A 255 -10.26 -9.62 6.42
CA ARG A 255 -9.99 -10.24 5.10
C ARG A 255 -9.90 -9.20 4.00
N VAL A 256 -8.96 -9.45 3.09
CA VAL A 256 -8.80 -8.76 1.81
C VAL A 256 -8.97 -9.83 0.74
N GLU A 257 -10.16 -9.88 0.17
CA GLU A 257 -10.62 -10.96 -0.71
C GLU A 257 -10.41 -10.62 -2.19
N ASN A 258 -10.50 -11.67 -3.04
CA ASN A 258 -10.39 -11.56 -4.49
C ASN A 258 -9.06 -10.95 -4.97
N LEU A 259 -7.98 -11.29 -4.30
CA LEU A 259 -6.65 -10.87 -4.72
C LEU A 259 -6.17 -11.71 -5.92
N PRO A 260 -5.49 -11.09 -6.89
CA PRO A 260 -4.98 -11.80 -8.05
C PRO A 260 -3.91 -12.83 -7.66
N LEU A 261 -3.99 -14.03 -8.22
CA LEU A 261 -3.03 -15.12 -8.06
C LEU A 261 -2.37 -15.40 -9.40
N HIS A 262 -1.08 -15.13 -9.54
CA HIS A 262 -0.34 -15.39 -10.77
C HIS A 262 0.32 -16.76 -10.74
N GLN A 263 0.00 -17.60 -11.73
CA GLN A 263 0.65 -18.89 -11.94
C GLN A 263 1.70 -18.76 -13.05
N TYR A 264 2.91 -19.20 -12.75
CA TYR A 264 4.04 -19.16 -13.69
C TYR A 264 4.80 -20.49 -13.71
N ASN A 265 5.44 -20.78 -14.82
CA ASN A 265 6.15 -22.04 -15.02
C ASN A 265 7.65 -21.85 -14.77
N VAL A 266 8.21 -22.65 -13.85
CA VAL A 266 9.65 -22.66 -13.53
C VAL A 266 10.42 -23.81 -14.20
N GLY A 267 9.84 -24.42 -15.24
CA GLY A 267 10.44 -25.56 -15.96
C GLY A 267 10.31 -26.92 -15.24
N GLN A 268 10.05 -26.93 -13.96
CA GLN A 268 9.80 -28.14 -13.17
C GLN A 268 8.33 -28.25 -12.71
N GLY A 269 7.48 -27.35 -13.16
CA GLY A 269 6.06 -27.29 -12.83
C GLY A 269 5.53 -25.87 -12.65
N LEU A 270 4.22 -25.77 -12.43
CA LEU A 270 3.55 -24.50 -12.15
C LEU A 270 3.78 -24.10 -10.70
N GLN A 271 4.22 -22.86 -10.50
CA GLN A 271 4.24 -22.21 -9.21
C GLN A 271 3.24 -21.06 -9.16
N THR A 272 2.76 -20.73 -7.98
CA THR A 272 1.82 -19.64 -7.77
C THR A 272 2.51 -18.53 -6.99
N LYS A 273 2.51 -17.32 -7.56
CA LYS A 273 2.90 -16.11 -6.83
C LYS A 273 1.80 -15.79 -5.83
N ILE A 274 2.19 -15.66 -4.58
CA ILE A 274 1.25 -15.24 -3.52
C ILE A 274 0.83 -13.78 -3.74
N PRO A 275 -0.38 -13.41 -3.32
CA PRO A 275 -0.91 -12.06 -3.53
C PRO A 275 -0.31 -11.01 -2.60
N SER A 276 0.64 -11.34 -1.76
CA SER A 276 1.44 -10.43 -0.95
C SER A 276 2.90 -10.46 -1.39
N GLU A 277 3.62 -9.36 -1.17
CA GLU A 277 5.04 -9.22 -1.51
C GLU A 277 5.92 -10.32 -0.88
N VAL A 278 5.57 -10.73 0.35
CA VAL A 278 6.21 -11.82 1.08
C VAL A 278 5.19 -12.63 1.89
N LEU A 279 5.54 -13.88 2.18
CA LEU A 279 4.80 -14.72 3.12
C LEU A 279 5.30 -14.45 4.55
N LEU A 280 4.40 -14.00 5.41
CA LEU A 280 4.65 -13.87 6.83
C LEU A 280 4.23 -15.15 7.55
N SER A 281 5.05 -15.63 8.48
CA SER A 281 4.63 -16.65 9.45
C SER A 281 3.82 -15.98 10.56
N GLU A 282 2.98 -16.75 11.26
CA GLU A 282 2.20 -16.24 12.40
C GLU A 282 3.08 -15.57 13.47
N THR A 283 4.22 -16.19 13.78
CA THR A 283 5.19 -15.61 14.73
C THR A 283 5.74 -14.27 14.23
N ARG A 284 6.03 -14.17 12.93
CA ARG A 284 6.55 -12.92 12.34
C ARG A 284 5.48 -11.84 12.27
N GLU A 285 4.26 -12.22 11.94
CA GLU A 285 3.10 -11.32 11.96
C GLU A 285 2.90 -10.72 13.35
N LEU A 286 2.86 -11.58 14.39
CA LEU A 286 2.70 -11.14 15.77
C LEU A 286 3.83 -10.20 16.22
N ALA A 287 5.09 -10.56 15.96
CA ALA A 287 6.25 -9.74 16.30
C ALA A 287 6.19 -8.36 15.61
N MET A 288 5.80 -8.31 14.33
CA MET A 288 5.62 -7.02 13.64
C MET A 288 4.49 -6.20 14.25
N ALA A 289 3.38 -6.83 14.64
CA ALA A 289 2.26 -6.15 15.29
C ALA A 289 2.65 -5.56 16.66
N GLU A 290 3.44 -6.28 17.45
CA GLU A 290 3.96 -5.80 18.74
C GLU A 290 4.95 -4.65 18.57
N LEU A 291 5.67 -4.62 17.45
CA LEU A 291 6.55 -3.52 17.06
C LEU A 291 5.80 -2.28 16.51
N GLY A 292 4.46 -2.31 16.46
CA GLY A 292 3.64 -1.16 16.06
C GLY A 292 3.37 -1.07 14.56
N PHE A 293 3.48 -2.18 13.84
CA PHE A 293 3.08 -2.27 12.44
C PHE A 293 1.74 -2.97 12.29
N ILE A 294 1.11 -2.79 11.14
CA ILE A 294 -0.14 -3.47 10.75
C ILE A 294 0.20 -4.44 9.61
N PRO A 295 0.49 -5.72 9.93
CA PRO A 295 0.92 -6.67 8.91
C PRO A 295 -0.27 -7.20 8.11
N LEU A 296 -0.09 -7.24 6.77
CA LEU A 296 -0.99 -7.94 5.85
C LEU A 296 -0.43 -9.33 5.55
N SER A 297 -1.05 -10.36 6.07
CA SER A 297 -0.60 -11.74 5.93
C SER A 297 -1.45 -12.50 4.94
N TYR A 298 -0.80 -13.22 4.00
CA TYR A 298 -1.49 -14.14 3.11
C TYR A 298 -1.91 -15.40 3.86
N TYR A 299 -3.17 -15.77 3.75
CA TYR A 299 -3.67 -16.99 4.34
C TYR A 299 -3.41 -18.16 3.40
N LYS A 300 -2.53 -19.06 3.81
CA LYS A 300 -2.04 -20.15 2.96
C LYS A 300 -3.20 -21.03 2.44
N ASN A 301 -3.17 -21.35 1.15
CA ASN A 301 -4.20 -22.11 0.44
C ASN A 301 -5.59 -21.43 0.40
N SER A 302 -5.64 -20.12 0.47
CA SER A 302 -6.85 -19.32 0.28
C SER A 302 -6.65 -18.29 -0.84
N ASP A 303 -7.71 -17.62 -1.22
CA ASP A 303 -7.73 -16.52 -2.17
C ASP A 303 -7.75 -15.13 -1.50
N PHE A 304 -7.42 -15.08 -0.21
CA PHE A 304 -7.44 -13.85 0.56
C PHE A 304 -6.16 -13.64 1.38
N SER A 305 -5.85 -12.40 1.63
CA SER A 305 -4.93 -11.97 2.69
C SER A 305 -5.73 -11.42 3.87
N CYS A 306 -5.12 -11.32 5.06
CA CYS A 306 -5.81 -10.89 6.25
C CYS A 306 -4.93 -9.97 7.10
N PHE A 307 -5.54 -8.92 7.64
CA PHE A 307 -5.00 -8.17 8.77
C PHE A 307 -5.45 -8.86 10.06
N PHE A 308 -4.56 -9.59 10.73
CA PHE A 308 -4.88 -10.23 12.00
C PHE A 308 -4.88 -9.25 13.16
N SER A 309 -4.05 -8.21 13.06
CA SER A 309 -3.91 -7.12 14.01
C SER A 309 -4.05 -5.78 13.29
N ALA A 310 -4.50 -4.76 14.01
CA ALA A 310 -4.61 -3.38 13.53
C ALA A 310 -4.14 -2.43 14.64
N ASN A 311 -2.90 -2.66 15.09
CA ASN A 311 -2.29 -1.91 16.18
C ASN A 311 -1.78 -0.57 15.65
N SER A 312 -1.90 0.47 16.47
CA SER A 312 -1.18 1.73 16.20
C SER A 312 0.32 1.57 16.47
N THR A 313 1.09 2.58 16.07
CA THR A 313 2.53 2.58 16.33
C THR A 313 2.89 2.77 17.81
N GLN A 314 1.95 3.22 18.65
CA GLN A 314 2.19 3.41 20.09
C GLN A 314 2.56 2.09 20.76
N LYS A 315 3.54 2.13 21.66
CA LYS A 315 3.85 0.97 22.50
C LYS A 315 2.64 0.59 23.35
N PRO A 316 2.31 -0.70 23.43
CA PRO A 316 1.25 -1.17 24.32
C PRO A 316 1.50 -0.74 25.76
N LYS A 317 0.52 -0.12 26.38
CA LYS A 317 0.56 0.22 27.81
C LYS A 317 -0.72 -0.23 28.51
N ARG A 318 -0.63 -0.50 29.78
CA ARG A 318 -1.82 -0.73 30.62
C ARG A 318 -2.43 0.62 30.95
N TYR A 319 -3.72 0.72 30.75
CA TYR A 319 -4.50 1.85 31.25
C TYR A 319 -5.04 1.47 32.62
N ASP A 320 -4.86 2.33 33.62
CA ASP A 320 -5.52 2.19 34.89
C ASP A 320 -7.01 2.51 34.75
N ALA A 321 -7.85 2.02 35.68
CA ALA A 321 -9.31 2.19 35.63
C ALA A 321 -9.76 3.66 35.54
N PHE A 322 -8.89 4.60 35.88
CA PHE A 322 -9.12 6.04 35.81
C PHE A 322 -8.70 6.69 34.48
N ASP A 323 -7.92 5.97 33.63
CA ASP A 323 -7.47 6.44 32.32
C ASP A 323 -8.41 5.95 31.19
N ALA A 324 -9.44 5.20 31.53
CA ALA A 324 -10.43 4.68 30.59
C ALA A 324 -11.51 5.75 30.31
N THR A 325 -11.12 6.82 29.64
CA THR A 325 -12.04 7.80 29.06
C THR A 325 -11.88 7.87 27.57
#